data_8c07b9537b779a8a73291b3fbc028884
#
_entry.id   8c07b9537b779a8a73291b3fbc028884
#
_cell.length_a   1.000
_cell.length_b   1.000
_cell.length_c   1.000
_cell.angle_alpha   90.00
_cell.angle_beta   90.00
_cell.angle_gamma   90.00
#
_symmetry.space_group_name_H-M   'P 1'
#
loop_
_entity.id
_entity.type
_entity.pdbx_description
1 polymer ?
#
loop_
_entity_poly.entity_id
_entity_poly.type
_entity_poly.pdbx_seq_one_letter_code
_entity_poly.pdbx_strand_id
1 'polypeptide(L)'
;RRAIIDLLSEVKDPTVTRRLTKVMTQIKNEDSISERGARNVAVGLTTPEGRAWLIGFDFNSEAPLNQVLRSDFDLDTATGEITISNLRTAKKLAYPKGATHVSFIGAFLNVDFDTGESKIELSPIQNETISNTPVTVSLTPAGVPTGTGNQLFAMYIGFYQEINGTQYQLNNGAFNTLTIIEML
;
A
#
# COMPACT_ATOMS: atom_id res chain seq x y z
N ARG A 1 11.10 -0.48 1.86
CA ARG A 1 10.81 -1.91 2.12
C ARG A 1 10.79 -2.24 3.62
N ARG A 2 11.80 -1.83 4.40
CA ARG A 2 11.83 -2.11 5.85
C ARG A 2 10.62 -1.53 6.58
N ALA A 3 10.21 -0.33 6.22
CA ALA A 3 9.10 0.39 6.86
C ALA A 3 7.75 -0.34 6.81
N ILE A 4 7.53 -1.25 5.86
CA ILE A 4 6.26 -1.97 5.65
C ILE A 4 6.47 -3.50 5.61
N ILE A 5 7.51 -3.99 6.31
CA ILE A 5 7.93 -5.40 6.20
C ILE A 5 6.84 -6.38 6.65
N ASP A 6 6.05 -6.01 7.65
CA ASP A 6 4.98 -6.85 8.17
C ASP A 6 3.87 -7.05 7.13
N LEU A 7 3.47 -5.98 6.43
CA LEU A 7 2.51 -6.05 5.34
C LEU A 7 3.10 -6.75 4.10
N LEU A 8 4.42 -6.62 3.86
CA LEU A 8 5.08 -7.29 2.75
C LEU A 8 5.12 -8.81 2.90
N SER A 9 5.08 -9.33 4.12
CA SER A 9 5.04 -10.78 4.35
C SER A 9 3.74 -11.40 3.83
N GLU A 10 2.67 -10.61 3.78
CA GLU A 10 1.35 -11.00 3.30
C GLU A 10 1.18 -10.93 1.77
N VAL A 11 2.21 -10.46 1.05
CA VAL A 11 2.18 -10.22 -0.40
C VAL A 11 3.29 -10.99 -1.09
N LYS A 12 2.94 -11.78 -2.10
CA LYS A 12 3.90 -12.65 -2.79
C LYS A 12 4.31 -12.08 -4.15
N ASP A 13 5.46 -11.40 -4.20
CA ASP A 13 6.10 -11.01 -5.47
C ASP A 13 7.64 -11.14 -5.36
N PRO A 14 8.23 -12.14 -6.03
CA PRO A 14 9.70 -12.33 -6.00
C PRO A 14 10.46 -11.22 -6.73
N THR A 15 9.78 -10.40 -7.55
CA THR A 15 10.40 -9.33 -8.36
C THR A 15 10.38 -7.97 -7.67
N VAL A 16 9.68 -7.82 -6.54
CA VAL A 16 9.45 -6.53 -5.87
C VAL A 16 10.74 -5.76 -5.60
N THR A 17 11.79 -6.43 -5.12
CA THR A 17 13.07 -5.76 -4.82
C THR A 17 13.69 -5.14 -6.08
N ARG A 18 13.71 -5.87 -7.20
CA ARG A 18 14.23 -5.36 -8.48
C ARG A 18 13.39 -4.20 -9.00
N ARG A 19 12.05 -4.30 -8.91
CA ARG A 19 11.13 -3.24 -9.36
C ARG A 19 11.30 -1.98 -8.51
N LEU A 20 11.35 -2.12 -7.18
CA LEU A 20 11.56 -1.00 -6.28
C LEU A 20 12.93 -0.33 -6.51
N THR A 21 14.00 -1.11 -6.69
CA THR A 21 15.34 -0.57 -7.01
C THR A 21 15.30 0.25 -8.31
N LYS A 22 14.58 -0.21 -9.33
CA LYS A 22 14.40 0.55 -10.58
C LYS A 22 13.70 1.89 -10.32
N VAL A 23 12.60 1.88 -9.54
CA VAL A 23 11.89 3.10 -9.17
C VAL A 23 12.78 4.06 -8.37
N MET A 24 13.52 3.57 -7.37
CA MET A 24 14.47 4.39 -6.61
C MET A 24 15.56 4.99 -7.50
N THR A 25 15.98 4.28 -8.56
CA THR A 25 16.93 4.81 -9.55
C THR A 25 16.31 5.94 -10.38
N GLN A 26 15.04 5.83 -10.77
CA GLN A 26 14.34 6.91 -11.47
C GLN A 26 14.21 8.14 -10.57
N ILE A 27 13.75 7.95 -9.33
CA ILE A 27 13.63 9.05 -8.35
C ILE A 27 14.98 9.75 -8.15
N LYS A 28 16.05 8.98 -7.98
CA LYS A 28 17.41 9.54 -7.88
C LYS A 28 17.79 10.39 -9.10
N ASN A 29 17.31 10.04 -10.29
CA ASN A 29 17.63 10.79 -11.51
C ASN A 29 16.88 12.14 -11.58
N GLU A 30 15.76 12.30 -10.81
CA GLU A 30 15.06 13.58 -10.66
C GLU A 30 15.83 14.56 -9.75
N ASP A 31 16.88 14.12 -9.07
CA ASP A 31 17.80 15.03 -8.36
C ASP A 31 18.59 15.84 -9.38
N SER A 32 18.11 17.07 -9.63
CA SER A 32 18.73 18.05 -10.54
C SER A 32 19.69 19.01 -9.84
N ILE A 33 19.81 18.91 -8.51
CA ILE A 33 20.59 19.86 -7.68
C ILE A 33 22.00 19.30 -7.41
N SER A 34 22.09 17.99 -7.11
CA SER A 34 23.35 17.35 -6.77
C SER A 34 24.23 17.13 -8.00
N GLU A 35 25.55 17.20 -7.81
CA GLU A 35 26.51 16.93 -8.86
C GLU A 35 26.39 15.46 -9.35
N ARG A 36 26.86 15.23 -10.58
CA ARG A 36 26.90 13.89 -11.15
C ARG A 36 27.73 12.94 -10.27
N GLY A 37 27.10 11.88 -9.76
CA GLY A 37 27.70 10.92 -8.83
C GLY A 37 27.26 11.11 -7.38
N ALA A 38 26.78 12.29 -7.00
CA ALA A 38 26.26 12.58 -5.65
C ALA A 38 24.72 12.55 -5.56
N ARG A 39 24.03 12.35 -6.68
CA ARG A 39 22.55 12.29 -6.72
C ARG A 39 22.00 11.23 -5.80
N ASN A 40 20.91 11.54 -5.11
CA ASN A 40 20.30 10.65 -4.15
C ASN A 40 18.76 10.67 -4.21
N VAL A 41 18.13 9.70 -3.56
CA VAL A 41 16.68 9.53 -3.56
C VAL A 41 15.99 10.63 -2.75
N ALA A 42 16.54 11.03 -1.61
CA ALA A 42 15.92 12.02 -0.73
C ALA A 42 15.74 13.36 -1.46
N VAL A 43 16.75 13.83 -2.18
CA VAL A 43 16.67 15.05 -2.99
C VAL A 43 15.72 14.86 -4.18
N GLY A 44 15.76 13.71 -4.87
CA GLY A 44 14.83 13.41 -5.96
C GLY A 44 13.35 13.48 -5.53
N LEU A 45 13.04 13.03 -4.31
CA LEU A 45 11.69 13.09 -3.75
C LEU A 45 11.21 14.48 -3.36
N THR A 46 12.07 15.49 -3.33
CA THR A 46 11.62 16.88 -3.16
C THR A 46 10.86 17.41 -4.38
N THR A 47 11.01 16.74 -5.53
CA THR A 47 10.33 17.12 -6.79
C THR A 47 8.98 16.38 -6.92
N PRO A 48 7.96 16.99 -7.54
CA PRO A 48 6.71 16.31 -7.86
C PRO A 48 6.92 15.08 -8.75
N GLU A 49 7.84 15.17 -9.71
CA GLU A 49 8.19 14.09 -10.64
C GLU A 49 8.79 12.89 -9.91
N GLY A 50 9.68 13.15 -8.94
CA GLY A 50 10.27 12.11 -8.11
C GLY A 50 9.22 11.37 -7.27
N ARG A 51 8.29 12.10 -6.64
CA ARG A 51 7.18 11.50 -5.90
C ARG A 51 6.26 10.68 -6.78
N ALA A 52 5.95 11.16 -7.99
CA ALA A 52 5.09 10.48 -8.95
C ALA A 52 5.59 9.07 -9.32
N TRP A 53 6.90 8.81 -9.26
CA TRP A 53 7.45 7.48 -9.48
C TRP A 53 7.08 6.46 -8.40
N LEU A 54 6.81 6.92 -7.18
CA LEU A 54 6.50 6.04 -6.05
C LEU A 54 5.00 5.89 -5.83
N ILE A 55 4.20 6.92 -6.16
CA ILE A 55 2.74 6.87 -6.11
C ILE A 55 2.23 5.83 -7.12
N GLY A 56 1.37 4.93 -6.67
CA GLY A 56 0.87 3.82 -7.46
C GLY A 56 1.85 2.64 -7.57
N PHE A 57 2.93 2.61 -6.77
CA PHE A 57 3.81 1.45 -6.76
C PHE A 57 3.13 0.27 -6.06
N ASP A 58 2.85 -0.77 -6.85
CA ASP A 58 2.29 -2.04 -6.38
C ASP A 58 3.42 -2.97 -5.92
N PHE A 59 3.36 -3.43 -4.67
CA PHE A 59 4.30 -4.42 -4.14
C PHE A 59 4.05 -5.84 -4.67
N ASN A 60 2.89 -6.06 -5.29
CA ASN A 60 2.58 -7.26 -6.05
C ASN A 60 2.19 -6.90 -7.48
N SER A 61 3.05 -7.19 -8.45
CA SER A 61 2.80 -6.89 -9.86
C SER A 61 1.68 -7.72 -10.49
N GLU A 62 1.35 -8.87 -9.89
CA GLU A 62 0.29 -9.75 -10.37
C GLU A 62 -1.10 -9.36 -9.82
N ALA A 63 -1.12 -8.52 -8.77
CA ALA A 63 -2.34 -8.02 -8.15
C ALA A 63 -2.25 -6.50 -7.89
N PRO A 64 -2.15 -5.66 -8.92
CA PRO A 64 -2.11 -4.21 -8.75
C PRO A 64 -3.46 -3.69 -8.24
N LEU A 65 -3.43 -2.64 -7.40
CA LEU A 65 -4.61 -2.13 -6.71
C LEU A 65 -5.76 -1.78 -7.67
N ASN A 66 -5.45 -1.15 -8.80
CA ASN A 66 -6.46 -0.73 -9.78
C ASN A 66 -7.16 -1.91 -10.50
N GLN A 67 -6.57 -3.10 -10.46
CA GLN A 67 -7.20 -4.33 -10.97
C GLN A 67 -7.98 -5.06 -9.87
N VAL A 68 -7.48 -5.00 -8.62
CA VAL A 68 -8.10 -5.66 -7.46
C VAL A 68 -9.31 -4.87 -6.96
N LEU A 69 -9.19 -3.56 -6.77
CA LEU A 69 -10.24 -2.67 -6.28
C LEU A 69 -10.81 -1.82 -7.44
N ARG A 70 -12.08 -2.05 -7.77
CA ARG A 70 -12.82 -1.33 -8.82
C ARG A 70 -13.83 -0.35 -8.20
N SER A 71 -13.42 0.31 -7.15
CA SER A 71 -14.19 1.33 -6.45
C SER A 71 -13.26 2.48 -6.11
N ASP A 72 -13.80 3.69 -6.13
CA ASP A 72 -13.08 4.86 -5.64
C ASP A 72 -12.92 4.77 -4.12
N PHE A 73 -11.94 5.48 -3.60
CA PHE A 73 -11.69 5.66 -2.18
C PHE A 73 -11.26 7.10 -1.93
N ASP A 74 -11.56 7.57 -0.74
CA ASP A 74 -11.12 8.89 -0.25
C ASP A 74 -9.97 8.69 0.73
N LEU A 75 -8.97 9.59 0.69
CA LEU A 75 -7.85 9.64 1.61
C LEU A 75 -7.81 11.00 2.29
N ASP A 76 -7.91 11.00 3.62
CA ASP A 76 -7.57 12.16 4.44
C ASP A 76 -6.08 12.14 4.76
N THR A 77 -5.30 12.96 4.11
CA THR A 77 -3.84 13.02 4.29
C THR A 77 -3.41 13.60 5.64
N ALA A 78 -4.30 14.26 6.38
CA ALA A 78 -4.00 14.76 7.72
C ALA A 78 -4.00 13.65 8.79
N THR A 79 -4.90 12.68 8.63
CA THR A 79 -5.07 11.56 9.57
C THR A 79 -4.57 10.23 9.02
N GLY A 80 -4.43 10.12 7.70
CA GLY A 80 -4.14 8.88 6.99
C GLY A 80 -5.36 7.96 6.84
N GLU A 81 -6.57 8.44 7.18
CA GLU A 81 -7.79 7.65 7.05
C GLU A 81 -8.11 7.41 5.57
N ILE A 82 -8.39 6.15 5.24
CA ILE A 82 -8.84 5.73 3.91
C ILE A 82 -10.28 5.25 4.03
N THR A 83 -11.20 5.84 3.25
CA THR A 83 -12.61 5.45 3.26
C THR A 83 -13.06 4.94 1.89
N ILE A 84 -13.67 3.74 1.85
CA ILE A 84 -14.31 3.19 0.67
C ILE A 84 -15.81 3.09 0.96
N SER A 85 -16.59 4.02 0.41
CA SER A 85 -18.02 4.10 0.67
C SER A 85 -18.82 3.15 -0.24
N ASN A 86 -19.87 2.55 0.31
CA ASN A 86 -20.85 1.74 -0.43
C ASN A 86 -20.21 0.60 -1.23
N LEU A 87 -19.15 -0.02 -0.68
CA LEU A 87 -18.42 -1.11 -1.32
C LEU A 87 -19.27 -2.39 -1.33
N ARG A 88 -19.49 -2.95 -2.50
CA ARG A 88 -20.05 -4.30 -2.70
C ARG A 88 -18.91 -5.23 -3.05
N THR A 89 -18.36 -5.92 -2.07
CA THR A 89 -17.14 -6.72 -2.19
C THR A 89 -17.21 -7.73 -3.33
N ALA A 90 -18.35 -8.41 -3.51
CA ALA A 90 -18.53 -9.37 -4.60
C ALA A 90 -18.55 -8.77 -6.02
N LYS A 91 -18.82 -7.44 -6.15
CA LYS A 91 -18.89 -6.76 -7.46
C LYS A 91 -17.69 -5.90 -7.76
N LYS A 92 -17.12 -5.31 -6.71
CA LYS A 92 -16.10 -4.27 -6.82
C LYS A 92 -14.70 -4.78 -6.54
N LEU A 93 -14.53 -6.04 -6.15
CA LEU A 93 -13.23 -6.66 -5.98
C LEU A 93 -13.00 -7.77 -7.01
N ALA A 94 -11.77 -7.83 -7.52
CA ALA A 94 -11.29 -8.98 -8.27
C ALA A 94 -10.64 -9.96 -7.28
N TYR A 95 -11.38 -10.96 -6.84
CA TYR A 95 -10.94 -11.91 -5.84
C TYR A 95 -10.73 -13.32 -6.44
N PRO A 96 -9.82 -14.14 -5.86
CA PRO A 96 -9.57 -15.50 -6.34
C PRO A 96 -10.76 -16.42 -6.03
N LYS A 97 -10.89 -17.48 -6.85
CA LYS A 97 -11.90 -18.52 -6.61
C LYS A 97 -11.66 -19.16 -5.24
N GLY A 98 -12.73 -19.29 -4.48
CA GLY A 98 -12.69 -19.85 -3.11
C GLY A 98 -12.57 -18.81 -2.01
N ALA A 99 -12.35 -17.54 -2.34
CA ALA A 99 -12.38 -16.47 -1.33
C ALA A 99 -13.78 -16.30 -0.76
N THR A 100 -13.88 -16.23 0.56
CA THR A 100 -15.10 -15.97 1.32
C THR A 100 -15.03 -14.64 2.06
N HIS A 101 -13.80 -14.21 2.39
CA HIS A 101 -13.51 -12.99 3.15
C HIS A 101 -12.41 -12.18 2.49
N VAL A 102 -12.42 -10.89 2.79
CA VAL A 102 -11.41 -9.91 2.38
C VAL A 102 -11.04 -9.05 3.59
N SER A 103 -9.75 -8.82 3.78
CA SER A 103 -9.24 -7.91 4.82
C SER A 103 -8.61 -6.69 4.20
N PHE A 104 -8.85 -5.54 4.81
CA PHE A 104 -8.29 -4.25 4.43
C PHE A 104 -7.44 -3.69 5.56
N ILE A 105 -6.31 -3.07 5.22
CA ILE A 105 -5.46 -2.34 6.16
C ILE A 105 -4.98 -1.06 5.48
N GLY A 106 -5.13 0.07 6.17
CA GLY A 106 -4.50 1.33 5.82
C GLY A 106 -3.17 1.48 6.55
N ALA A 107 -2.17 2.03 5.90
CA ALA A 107 -0.88 2.31 6.49
C ALA A 107 -0.49 3.76 6.24
N PHE A 108 -0.14 4.48 7.31
CA PHE A 108 0.43 5.81 7.27
C PHE A 108 1.89 5.73 7.73
N LEU A 109 2.82 6.15 6.88
CA LEU A 109 4.26 6.06 7.13
C LEU A 109 4.90 7.44 7.12
N ASN A 110 5.92 7.60 7.96
CA ASN A 110 6.92 8.65 7.79
C ASN A 110 8.27 7.96 7.49
N VAL A 111 8.89 8.31 6.38
CA VAL A 111 10.14 7.66 5.92
C VAL A 111 11.16 8.73 5.57
N ASP A 112 12.27 8.73 6.28
CA ASP A 112 13.44 9.52 5.93
C ASP A 112 14.33 8.70 4.97
N PHE A 113 14.40 9.14 3.73
CA PHE A 113 15.17 8.46 2.68
C PHE A 113 16.67 8.79 2.71
N ASP A 114 17.09 9.74 3.53
CA ASP A 114 18.51 10.07 3.74
C ASP A 114 19.10 9.22 4.86
N THR A 115 18.45 9.17 6.01
CA THR A 115 18.92 8.40 7.17
C THR A 115 18.45 6.93 7.13
N GLY A 116 17.36 6.65 6.44
CA GLY A 116 16.71 5.35 6.41
C GLY A 116 15.80 5.09 7.63
N GLU A 117 15.58 6.08 8.48
CA GLU A 117 14.63 5.98 9.60
C GLU A 117 13.20 5.95 9.09
N SER A 118 12.34 5.23 9.79
CA SER A 118 10.93 5.15 9.43
C SER A 118 10.04 4.85 10.63
N LYS A 119 8.82 5.39 10.58
CA LYS A 119 7.72 5.08 11.49
C LYS A 119 6.50 4.71 10.67
N ILE A 120 5.70 3.78 11.19
CA ILE A 120 4.47 3.33 10.55
C ILE A 120 3.36 3.24 11.60
N GLU A 121 2.20 3.74 11.22
CA GLU A 121 0.95 3.56 11.96
C GLU A 121 -0.03 2.82 11.06
N LEU A 122 -0.58 1.72 11.56
CA LEU A 122 -1.54 0.88 10.84
C LEU A 122 -2.94 1.13 11.36
N SER A 123 -3.93 1.02 10.47
CA SER A 123 -5.32 0.87 10.90
C SER A 123 -5.54 -0.51 11.52
N PRO A 124 -6.57 -0.67 12.36
CA PRO A 124 -7.12 -2.00 12.64
C PRO A 124 -7.46 -2.73 11.34
N ILE A 125 -7.35 -4.06 11.35
CA ILE A 125 -7.78 -4.87 10.21
C ILE A 125 -9.31 -4.79 10.12
N GLN A 126 -9.82 -4.32 8.98
CA GLN A 126 -11.24 -4.44 8.69
C GLN A 126 -11.46 -5.67 7.80
N ASN A 127 -12.20 -6.64 8.34
CA ASN A 127 -12.47 -7.92 7.68
C ASN A 127 -13.94 -7.98 7.26
N GLU A 128 -14.18 -8.19 5.97
CA GLU A 128 -15.52 -8.21 5.38
C GLU A 128 -15.79 -9.53 4.65
N THR A 129 -17.04 -9.97 4.67
CA THR A 129 -17.46 -11.10 3.81
C THR A 129 -17.54 -10.66 2.34
N ILE A 130 -17.24 -11.58 1.43
CA ILE A 130 -17.47 -11.34 0.00
C ILE A 130 -18.94 -11.48 -0.30
N SER A 131 -19.64 -10.35 -0.42
CA SER A 131 -21.08 -10.28 -0.58
C SER A 131 -21.55 -9.12 -1.47
N ASN A 132 -22.84 -9.13 -1.83
CA ASN A 132 -23.47 -8.02 -2.55
C ASN A 132 -24.06 -6.95 -1.62
N THR A 133 -24.01 -7.15 -0.31
CA THR A 133 -24.41 -6.16 0.66
C THR A 133 -23.42 -5.01 0.67
N PRO A 134 -23.87 -3.76 0.52
CA PRO A 134 -22.94 -2.62 0.58
C PRO A 134 -22.41 -2.44 2.01
N VAL A 135 -21.11 -2.21 2.11
CA VAL A 135 -20.42 -1.88 3.37
C VAL A 135 -19.60 -0.61 3.19
N THR A 136 -19.31 0.09 4.27
CA THR A 136 -18.31 1.15 4.29
C THR A 136 -17.05 0.62 4.97
N VAL A 137 -15.93 0.69 4.27
CA VAL A 137 -14.60 0.37 4.81
C VAL A 137 -13.96 1.67 5.25
N SER A 138 -13.59 1.78 6.53
CA SER A 138 -12.91 2.95 7.09
C SER A 138 -11.65 2.49 7.81
N LEU A 139 -10.51 2.85 7.26
CA LEU A 139 -9.18 2.42 7.70
C LEU A 139 -8.48 3.61 8.36
N THR A 140 -8.69 3.78 9.65
CA THR A 140 -8.11 4.88 10.43
C THR A 140 -6.84 4.38 11.13
N PRO A 141 -5.63 4.85 10.75
CA PRO A 141 -4.40 4.53 11.45
C PRO A 141 -4.46 4.90 12.94
N ALA A 142 -3.66 4.23 13.76
CA ALA A 142 -3.65 4.47 15.22
C ALA A 142 -3.18 5.89 15.60
N GLY A 143 -2.54 6.60 14.67
CA GLY A 143 -2.10 7.98 14.84
C GLY A 143 -1.34 8.48 13.62
N VAL A 144 -0.80 9.69 13.73
CA VAL A 144 0.10 10.26 12.73
C VAL A 144 1.53 9.83 13.05
N PRO A 145 2.27 9.17 12.13
CA PRO A 145 3.63 8.74 12.41
C PRO A 145 4.55 9.92 12.60
N THR A 146 5.36 9.87 13.66
CA THR A 146 6.34 10.93 13.99
C THR A 146 7.55 10.84 13.07
N GLY A 147 8.18 11.99 12.78
CA GLY A 147 9.40 12.11 11.98
C GLY A 147 9.39 13.33 11.08
N THR A 148 10.53 13.59 10.45
CA THR A 148 10.74 14.72 9.53
C THR A 148 10.88 14.27 8.06
N GLY A 149 10.69 12.97 7.81
CA GLY A 149 10.76 12.40 6.48
C GLY A 149 9.48 12.60 5.65
N ASN A 150 9.42 11.96 4.51
CA ASN A 150 8.26 12.00 3.64
C ASN A 150 7.09 11.18 4.24
N GLN A 151 5.89 11.67 4.07
CA GLN A 151 4.67 10.97 4.44
C GLN A 151 4.20 10.11 3.27
N LEU A 152 3.96 8.82 3.53
CA LEU A 152 3.46 7.88 2.54
C LEU A 152 2.21 7.19 3.07
N PHE A 153 1.28 6.96 2.17
CA PHE A 153 0.03 6.26 2.48
C PHE A 153 -0.05 5.00 1.63
N ALA A 154 -0.38 3.89 2.25
CA ALA A 154 -0.49 2.62 1.55
C ALA A 154 -1.78 1.89 1.92
N MET A 155 -2.29 1.11 0.98
CA MET A 155 -3.45 0.26 1.18
C MET A 155 -3.09 -1.19 0.90
N TYR A 156 -3.47 -2.07 1.84
CA TYR A 156 -3.40 -3.51 1.70
C TYR A 156 -4.80 -4.09 1.56
N ILE A 157 -4.97 -5.06 0.65
CA ILE A 157 -6.17 -5.89 0.51
C ILE A 157 -5.72 -7.35 0.40
N GLY A 158 -6.22 -8.20 1.29
CA GLY A 158 -5.91 -9.63 1.31
C GLY A 158 -7.15 -10.51 1.27
N PHE A 159 -7.04 -11.68 0.64
CA PHE A 159 -8.16 -12.61 0.44
C PHE A 159 -7.98 -13.90 1.22
N TYR A 160 -9.06 -14.34 1.85
CA TYR A 160 -9.08 -15.50 2.73
C TYR A 160 -10.25 -16.42 2.42
N GLN A 161 -10.05 -17.70 2.67
CA GLN A 161 -11.13 -18.68 2.75
C GLN A 161 -11.39 -19.02 4.22
N GLU A 162 -12.64 -18.91 4.64
CA GLU A 162 -13.05 -19.35 5.96
C GLU A 162 -13.54 -20.79 5.90
N ILE A 163 -13.00 -21.63 6.80
CA ILE A 163 -13.40 -23.03 6.99
C ILE A 163 -13.58 -23.24 8.48
N ASN A 164 -14.79 -23.61 8.91
CA ASN A 164 -15.13 -23.85 10.31
C ASN A 164 -14.75 -22.69 11.26
N GLY A 165 -14.98 -21.42 10.82
CA GLY A 165 -14.69 -20.23 11.61
C GLY A 165 -13.22 -19.82 11.65
N THR A 166 -12.35 -20.50 10.90
CA THR A 166 -10.93 -20.13 10.77
C THR A 166 -10.64 -19.65 9.36
N GLN A 167 -9.98 -18.50 9.25
CA GLN A 167 -9.61 -17.90 7.97
C GLN A 167 -8.19 -18.32 7.57
N TYR A 168 -8.06 -18.78 6.34
CA TYR A 168 -6.81 -19.20 5.72
C TYR A 168 -6.52 -18.33 4.51
N GLN A 169 -5.30 -17.81 4.44
CA GLN A 169 -4.85 -17.01 3.31
C GLN A 169 -4.82 -17.86 2.02
N LEU A 170 -5.33 -17.30 0.94
CA LEU A 170 -5.36 -18.00 -0.35
C LEU A 170 -4.02 -17.84 -1.09
N ASN A 171 -3.52 -18.96 -1.61
CA ASN A 171 -2.32 -19.03 -2.47
C ASN A 171 -1.11 -18.27 -1.91
N ASN A 172 -0.93 -18.28 -0.59
CA ASN A 172 0.18 -17.59 0.10
C ASN A 172 0.30 -16.11 -0.31
N GLY A 173 -0.83 -15.39 -0.45
CA GLY A 173 -0.85 -13.98 -0.77
C GLY A 173 -0.60 -13.61 -2.24
N ALA A 174 -0.65 -14.56 -3.17
CA ALA A 174 -0.43 -14.27 -4.60
C ALA A 174 -1.46 -13.31 -5.20
N PHE A 175 -2.65 -13.22 -4.61
CA PHE A 175 -3.73 -12.31 -5.03
C PHE A 175 -3.86 -11.07 -4.14
N ASN A 176 -3.03 -10.96 -3.10
CA ASN A 176 -3.09 -9.83 -2.19
C ASN A 176 -2.38 -8.63 -2.83
N THR A 177 -2.95 -7.46 -2.63
CA THR A 177 -2.34 -6.20 -3.08
C THR A 177 -1.80 -5.41 -1.89
N LEU A 178 -0.72 -4.69 -2.13
CA LEU A 178 -0.18 -3.64 -1.27
C LEU A 178 0.36 -2.56 -2.19
N THR A 179 -0.16 -1.35 -2.07
CA THR A 179 0.14 -0.25 -3.00
C THR A 179 0.35 1.04 -2.24
N ILE A 180 1.36 1.82 -2.64
CA ILE A 180 1.51 3.22 -2.20
C ILE A 180 0.49 4.05 -2.96
N ILE A 181 -0.49 4.62 -2.25
CA ILE A 181 -1.60 5.35 -2.86
C ILE A 181 -1.36 6.85 -2.94
N GLU A 182 -0.52 7.39 -2.04
CA GLU A 182 -0.19 8.82 -2.00
C GLU A 182 1.14 9.05 -1.29
N MET A 183 1.78 10.19 -1.56
CA MET A 183 3.03 10.65 -0.93
C MET A 183 3.10 12.17 -0.86
N LEU A 184 3.47 12.70 0.32
CA LEU A 184 3.65 14.13 0.60
C LEU A 184 5.10 14.43 1.00
#